data_f3cb3903ddf1e8bf0a93ac0bf6d892d5
#
_entry.id   f3cb3903ddf1e8bf0a93ac0bf6d892d5
#
_cell.length_a   1.000
_cell.length_b   1.000
_cell.length_c   1.000
_cell.angle_alpha   90.00
_cell.angle_beta   90.00
_cell.angle_gamma   90.00
#
_symmetry.space_group_name_H-M   'P 1'
#
loop_
_entity.id
_entity.type
_entity.pdbx_description
1 polymer ?
#
loop_
_entity_poly.entity_id
_entity_poly.type
_entity_poly.pdbx_seq_one_letter_code
_entity_poly.pdbx_strand_id
1 'polypeptide(L)'
;MKKCIIITMLLAFASTSSFAQNAAQARKVLDKAATIIGRKGGATANFSISGKYGNTNGTIAIKGNKFRATTSDAIVWYDGKTEWTYIKKNEEVNVSTPTEAQQQAMNPYKFITIYKNGFNMSMTSTASDHNIHLVAQNQGRTIKEMYITVDKRTNLPKQVKMRQQNGWSTINITNFKAVDQNDATFRFNSKDFPHAEVIDLR
;
A
#
# COMPACT_ATOMS: atom_id res chain seq x y z
N MET A 1 -10.73 54.11 2.34
CA MET A 1 -9.92 53.02 2.92
C MET A 1 -10.70 51.82 3.44
N LYS A 2 -11.97 51.96 3.90
CA LYS A 2 -12.76 50.78 4.42
C LYS A 2 -13.23 49.77 3.35
N LYS A 3 -13.37 50.15 2.08
CA LYS A 3 -13.81 49.24 0.99
C LYS A 3 -12.72 48.30 0.48
N CYS A 4 -11.45 48.67 0.55
CA CYS A 4 -10.33 47.77 0.12
C CYS A 4 -10.06 46.63 1.08
N ILE A 5 -10.32 46.80 2.39
CA ILE A 5 -10.10 45.75 3.42
C ILE A 5 -11.09 44.57 3.26
N ILE A 6 -12.34 44.88 2.86
CA ILE A 6 -13.38 43.86 2.66
C ILE A 6 -13.06 42.97 1.45
N ILE A 7 -12.52 43.54 0.37
CA ILE A 7 -12.16 42.78 -0.85
C ILE A 7 -10.95 41.85 -0.59
N THR A 8 -9.97 42.31 0.19
CA THR A 8 -8.79 41.51 0.54
C THR A 8 -9.16 40.33 1.46
N MET A 9 -10.14 40.48 2.35
CA MET A 9 -10.61 39.44 3.25
C MET A 9 -11.46 38.36 2.53
N LEU A 10 -12.21 38.73 1.48
CA LEU A 10 -12.96 37.78 0.66
C LEU A 10 -12.03 36.91 -0.22
N LEU A 11 -10.91 37.42 -0.71
CA LEU A 11 -9.93 36.69 -1.51
C LEU A 11 -9.15 35.62 -0.67
N ALA A 12 -8.92 35.88 0.62
CA ALA A 12 -8.28 34.92 1.52
C ALA A 12 -9.17 33.70 1.84
N PHE A 13 -10.49 33.83 1.84
CA PHE A 13 -11.43 32.72 2.06
C PHE A 13 -11.57 31.77 0.85
N ALA A 14 -11.37 32.26 -0.37
CA ALA A 14 -11.48 31.46 -1.58
C ALA A 14 -10.32 30.43 -1.74
N SER A 15 -9.12 30.75 -1.24
CA SER A 15 -7.94 29.89 -1.37
C SER A 15 -7.97 28.67 -0.44
N THR A 16 -8.53 28.79 0.76
CA THR A 16 -8.64 27.65 1.71
C THR A 16 -9.65 26.60 1.26
N SER A 17 -10.70 27.00 0.57
CA SER A 17 -11.72 26.10 0.03
C SER A 17 -11.16 25.15 -1.04
N SER A 18 -10.23 25.64 -1.88
CA SER A 18 -9.64 24.85 -2.97
C SER A 18 -8.74 23.70 -2.45
N PHE A 19 -7.97 23.94 -1.40
CA PHE A 19 -7.12 22.89 -0.81
C PHE A 19 -7.94 21.80 -0.10
N ALA A 20 -8.96 22.19 0.65
CA ALA A 20 -9.86 21.25 1.33
C ALA A 20 -10.63 20.38 0.33
N GLN A 21 -11.12 21.00 -0.77
CA GLN A 21 -11.82 20.27 -1.84
C GLN A 21 -10.90 19.28 -2.56
N ASN A 22 -9.64 19.65 -2.82
CA ASN A 22 -8.65 18.77 -3.45
C ASN A 22 -8.33 17.55 -2.57
N ALA A 23 -8.12 17.76 -1.27
CA ALA A 23 -7.90 16.67 -0.32
C ALA A 23 -9.11 15.71 -0.21
N ALA A 24 -10.33 16.27 -0.23
CA ALA A 24 -11.56 15.46 -0.22
C ALA A 24 -11.73 14.62 -1.50
N GLN A 25 -11.35 15.15 -2.66
CA GLN A 25 -11.33 14.41 -3.93
C GLN A 25 -10.28 13.31 -3.92
N ALA A 26 -9.06 13.59 -3.44
CA ALA A 26 -8.01 12.60 -3.28
C ALA A 26 -8.47 11.42 -2.41
N ARG A 27 -9.13 11.72 -1.28
CA ARG A 27 -9.70 10.71 -0.39
C ARG A 27 -10.73 9.83 -1.11
N LYS A 28 -11.66 10.42 -1.86
CA LYS A 28 -12.66 9.66 -2.63
C LYS A 28 -12.04 8.69 -3.64
N VAL A 29 -10.95 9.09 -4.31
CA VAL A 29 -10.22 8.23 -5.24
C VAL A 29 -9.58 7.06 -4.50
N LEU A 30 -8.91 7.31 -3.38
CA LEU A 30 -8.29 6.27 -2.57
C LEU A 30 -9.33 5.34 -1.92
N ASP A 31 -10.49 5.84 -1.50
CA ASP A 31 -11.58 5.02 -0.96
C ASP A 31 -12.12 4.04 -2.02
N LYS A 32 -12.27 4.49 -3.28
CA LYS A 32 -12.64 3.60 -4.39
C LYS A 32 -11.58 2.52 -4.64
N ALA A 33 -10.30 2.91 -4.71
CA ALA A 33 -9.21 1.97 -4.88
C ALA A 33 -9.17 0.94 -3.73
N ALA A 34 -9.31 1.38 -2.48
CA ALA A 34 -9.35 0.52 -1.31
C ALA A 34 -10.54 -0.46 -1.35
N THR A 35 -11.69 -0.03 -1.82
CA THR A 35 -12.88 -0.89 -1.99
C THR A 35 -12.64 -2.00 -3.01
N ILE A 36 -12.01 -1.68 -4.15
CA ILE A 36 -11.73 -2.66 -5.21
C ILE A 36 -10.71 -3.70 -4.73
N ILE A 37 -9.64 -3.25 -4.08
CA ILE A 37 -8.56 -4.13 -3.61
C ILE A 37 -9.00 -4.94 -2.39
N GLY A 38 -9.76 -4.33 -1.47
CA GLY A 38 -10.27 -4.97 -0.25
C GLY A 38 -11.54 -5.81 -0.45
N ARG A 39 -11.90 -6.18 -1.70
CA ARG A 39 -13.08 -7.00 -1.96
C ARG A 39 -13.08 -8.32 -1.18
N LYS A 40 -14.26 -8.78 -0.74
CA LYS A 40 -14.40 -9.97 0.11
C LYS A 40 -13.83 -11.26 -0.50
N GLY A 41 -13.96 -11.44 -1.81
CA GLY A 41 -13.42 -12.61 -2.51
C GLY A 41 -11.89 -12.61 -2.64
N GLY A 42 -11.26 -11.44 -2.59
CA GLY A 42 -9.82 -11.30 -2.77
C GLY A 42 -9.43 -10.94 -4.21
N ALA A 43 -8.13 -10.82 -4.44
CA ALA A 43 -7.55 -10.46 -5.74
C ALA A 43 -6.13 -11.01 -5.88
N THR A 44 -5.61 -10.99 -7.11
CA THR A 44 -4.21 -11.22 -7.43
C THR A 44 -3.65 -10.07 -8.26
N ALA A 45 -2.34 -9.86 -8.17
CA ALA A 45 -1.62 -8.90 -9.01
C ALA A 45 -0.16 -9.32 -9.19
N ASN A 46 0.50 -8.74 -10.17
CA ASN A 46 1.95 -8.75 -10.25
C ASN A 46 2.49 -7.46 -9.64
N PHE A 47 3.66 -7.52 -9.05
CA PHE A 47 4.35 -6.34 -8.55
C PHE A 47 5.83 -6.34 -8.95
N SER A 48 6.41 -5.15 -9.02
CA SER A 48 7.85 -4.95 -9.00
C SER A 48 8.18 -3.86 -7.99
N ILE A 49 9.20 -4.10 -7.19
CA ILE A 49 9.71 -3.17 -6.18
C ILE A 49 11.12 -2.76 -6.58
N SER A 50 11.41 -1.46 -6.56
CA SER A 50 12.75 -0.91 -6.72
C SER A 50 13.05 0.07 -5.60
N GLY A 51 14.28 0.04 -5.06
CA GLY A 51 14.69 0.90 -3.97
C GLY A 51 16.12 0.68 -3.55
N LYS A 52 16.51 1.28 -2.43
CA LYS A 52 17.88 1.22 -1.90
C LYS A 52 18.41 -0.22 -1.71
N TYR A 53 17.53 -1.17 -1.39
CA TYR A 53 17.92 -2.55 -1.10
C TYR A 53 17.84 -3.49 -2.31
N GLY A 54 17.78 -2.93 -3.51
CA GLY A 54 17.72 -3.69 -4.74
C GLY A 54 16.33 -3.70 -5.39
N ASN A 55 16.20 -4.59 -6.37
CA ASN A 55 14.98 -4.76 -7.14
C ASN A 55 14.46 -6.17 -6.94
N THR A 56 13.16 -6.29 -6.78
CA THR A 56 12.48 -7.60 -6.77
C THR A 56 11.17 -7.50 -7.52
N ASN A 57 10.70 -8.62 -8.02
CA ASN A 57 9.38 -8.73 -8.64
C ASN A 57 8.71 -10.03 -8.20
N GLY A 58 7.41 -10.09 -8.39
CA GLY A 58 6.67 -11.27 -8.00
C GLY A 58 5.17 -11.14 -8.23
N THR A 59 4.47 -12.07 -7.61
CA THR A 59 3.01 -12.14 -7.61
C THR A 59 2.49 -12.01 -6.19
N ILE A 60 1.32 -11.44 -6.06
CA ILE A 60 0.64 -11.32 -4.78
C ILE A 60 -0.81 -11.77 -4.90
N ALA A 61 -1.29 -12.53 -3.93
CA ALA A 61 -2.69 -12.78 -3.65
C ALA A 61 -3.08 -12.07 -2.37
N ILE A 62 -4.27 -11.46 -2.33
CA ILE A 62 -4.79 -10.74 -1.16
C ILE A 62 -6.24 -11.10 -0.91
N LYS A 63 -6.65 -11.09 0.39
CA LYS A 63 -8.05 -11.21 0.82
C LYS A 63 -8.23 -10.56 2.19
N GLY A 64 -8.93 -9.43 2.24
CA GLY A 64 -8.99 -8.63 3.47
C GLY A 64 -7.58 -8.21 3.92
N ASN A 65 -7.21 -8.55 5.16
CA ASN A 65 -5.88 -8.28 5.70
C ASN A 65 -4.85 -9.39 5.46
N LYS A 66 -5.24 -10.49 4.78
CA LYS A 66 -4.39 -11.63 4.46
C LYS A 66 -3.67 -11.43 3.13
N PHE A 67 -2.45 -11.94 3.02
CA PHE A 67 -1.74 -11.95 1.74
C PHE A 67 -0.79 -13.15 1.59
N ARG A 68 -0.49 -13.49 0.34
CA ARG A 68 0.63 -14.35 -0.05
C ARG A 68 1.40 -13.66 -1.14
N ALA A 69 2.67 -13.39 -0.89
CA ALA A 69 3.59 -12.82 -1.88
C ALA A 69 4.63 -13.87 -2.29
N THR A 70 4.92 -13.96 -3.58
CA THR A 70 5.90 -14.90 -4.13
C THR A 70 6.88 -14.15 -5.01
N THR A 71 8.17 -14.26 -4.71
CA THR A 71 9.28 -13.72 -5.50
C THR A 71 10.21 -14.85 -5.96
N SER A 72 11.31 -14.51 -6.66
CA SER A 72 12.40 -15.47 -6.96
C SER A 72 12.97 -16.09 -5.70
N ASP A 73 13.13 -15.31 -4.61
CA ASP A 73 13.96 -15.65 -3.46
C ASP A 73 13.14 -16.12 -2.26
N ALA A 74 11.88 -15.73 -2.16
CA ALA A 74 11.04 -16.01 -1.00
C ALA A 74 9.56 -16.19 -1.34
N ILE A 75 8.85 -16.85 -0.42
CA ILE A 75 7.39 -16.83 -0.36
C ILE A 75 7.00 -16.38 1.03
N VAL A 76 6.11 -15.40 1.10
CA VAL A 76 5.57 -14.88 2.37
C VAL A 76 4.08 -15.15 2.42
N TRP A 77 3.61 -15.74 3.49
CA TRP A 77 2.18 -15.90 3.82
C TRP A 77 1.87 -15.09 5.07
N TYR A 78 0.71 -14.48 5.09
CA TYR A 78 0.16 -13.81 6.26
C TYR A 78 -1.33 -14.09 6.35
N ASP A 79 -1.76 -14.73 7.44
CA ASP A 79 -3.18 -15.13 7.63
C ASP A 79 -4.02 -14.12 8.40
N GLY A 80 -3.43 -12.95 8.69
CA GLY A 80 -4.05 -11.90 9.49
C GLY A 80 -3.51 -11.83 10.92
N LYS A 81 -2.70 -12.81 11.35
CA LYS A 81 -2.05 -12.88 12.66
C LYS A 81 -0.60 -13.36 12.55
N THR A 82 -0.40 -14.51 11.94
CA THR A 82 0.90 -15.18 11.81
C THR A 82 1.45 -14.92 10.41
N GLU A 83 2.74 -14.68 10.34
CA GLU A 83 3.52 -14.60 9.12
C GLU A 83 4.46 -15.79 9.02
N TRP A 84 4.55 -16.36 7.84
CA TRP A 84 5.52 -17.38 7.46
C TRP A 84 6.33 -16.85 6.28
N THR A 85 7.66 -16.85 6.41
CA THR A 85 8.57 -16.44 5.33
C THR A 85 9.46 -17.62 4.97
N TYR A 86 9.20 -18.23 3.82
CA TYR A 86 10.06 -19.26 3.26
C TYR A 86 11.17 -18.64 2.42
N ILE A 87 12.41 -18.86 2.82
CA ILE A 87 13.63 -18.43 2.14
C ILE A 87 14.12 -19.58 1.28
N LYS A 88 13.95 -19.49 -0.03
CA LYS A 88 14.21 -20.58 -0.97
C LYS A 88 15.66 -21.06 -0.96
N LYS A 89 16.61 -20.12 -0.77
CA LYS A 89 18.05 -20.44 -0.79
C LYS A 89 18.47 -21.38 0.34
N ASN A 90 17.86 -21.22 1.50
CA ASN A 90 18.23 -21.96 2.71
C ASN A 90 17.23 -23.06 3.04
N GLU A 91 16.11 -23.13 2.31
CA GLU A 91 14.97 -23.99 2.64
C GLU A 91 14.45 -23.81 4.07
N GLU A 92 14.47 -22.55 4.58
CA GLU A 92 14.03 -22.20 5.91
C GLU A 92 12.68 -21.47 5.89
N VAL A 93 11.83 -21.77 6.86
CA VAL A 93 10.58 -21.06 7.12
C VAL A 93 10.65 -20.38 8.46
N ASN A 94 10.75 -19.04 8.45
CA ASN A 94 10.64 -18.24 9.65
C ASN A 94 9.16 -17.95 9.96
N VAL A 95 8.75 -18.28 11.21
CA VAL A 95 7.40 -18.02 11.71
C VAL A 95 7.43 -16.88 12.69
N SER A 96 6.63 -15.84 12.47
CA SER A 96 6.58 -14.66 13.34
C SER A 96 5.17 -14.13 13.53
N THR A 97 5.02 -13.27 14.54
CA THR A 97 3.82 -12.43 14.72
C THR A 97 4.24 -10.98 14.47
N PRO A 98 4.04 -10.43 13.26
CA PRO A 98 4.56 -9.12 12.93
C PRO A 98 3.88 -8.03 13.75
N THR A 99 4.67 -7.09 14.25
CA THR A 99 4.18 -5.87 14.91
C THR A 99 3.37 -5.01 13.95
N GLU A 100 2.59 -4.06 14.47
CA GLU A 100 1.82 -3.14 13.62
C GLU A 100 2.73 -2.35 12.65
N ALA A 101 3.91 -1.92 13.10
CA ALA A 101 4.88 -1.22 12.26
C ALA A 101 5.42 -2.10 11.12
N GLN A 102 5.71 -3.37 11.38
CA GLN A 102 6.11 -4.35 10.37
C GLN A 102 4.96 -4.62 9.38
N GLN A 103 3.74 -4.80 9.88
CA GLN A 103 2.56 -4.95 9.02
C GLN A 103 2.33 -3.73 8.12
N GLN A 104 2.53 -2.51 8.62
CA GLN A 104 2.44 -1.29 7.80
C GLN A 104 3.48 -1.26 6.67
N ALA A 105 4.66 -1.86 6.88
CA ALA A 105 5.73 -1.90 5.89
C ALA A 105 5.56 -3.00 4.82
N MET A 106 4.83 -4.07 5.13
CA MET A 106 4.79 -5.30 4.32
C MET A 106 3.42 -5.63 3.76
N ASN A 107 2.34 -5.27 4.46
CA ASN A 107 0.99 -5.64 4.07
C ASN A 107 0.41 -4.65 3.06
N PRO A 108 0.14 -5.08 1.80
CA PRO A 108 -0.39 -4.18 0.77
C PRO A 108 -1.73 -3.54 1.15
N TYR A 109 -2.56 -4.23 1.93
CA TYR A 109 -3.81 -3.69 2.42
C TYR A 109 -3.60 -2.52 3.39
N LYS A 110 -2.54 -2.56 4.19
CA LYS A 110 -2.19 -1.44 5.08
C LYS A 110 -1.75 -0.21 4.28
N PHE A 111 -1.02 -0.37 3.18
CA PHE A 111 -0.67 0.76 2.30
C PHE A 111 -1.89 1.46 1.72
N ILE A 112 -2.90 0.68 1.29
CA ILE A 112 -4.11 1.21 0.68
C ILE A 112 -4.99 1.94 1.68
N THR A 113 -4.84 1.67 2.97
CA THR A 113 -5.64 2.30 4.03
C THR A 113 -4.86 3.32 4.87
N ILE A 114 -3.54 3.45 4.66
CA ILE A 114 -2.66 4.33 5.45
C ILE A 114 -3.07 5.80 5.40
N TYR A 115 -3.66 6.25 4.28
CA TYR A 115 -4.10 7.62 4.06
C TYR A 115 -5.23 8.06 5.00
N LYS A 116 -5.92 7.12 5.64
CA LYS A 116 -7.10 7.44 6.46
C LYS A 116 -6.75 8.32 7.64
N ASN A 117 -5.54 8.19 8.18
CA ASN A 117 -5.10 8.92 9.36
C ASN A 117 -3.65 9.39 9.25
N GLY A 118 -3.41 10.65 9.68
CA GLY A 118 -2.07 11.18 9.92
C GLY A 118 -1.30 11.59 8.66
N PHE A 119 -2.01 11.88 7.57
CA PHE A 119 -1.42 12.44 6.35
C PHE A 119 -2.22 13.66 5.86
N ASN A 120 -1.50 14.67 5.42
CA ASN A 120 -2.03 15.71 4.55
C ASN A 120 -2.06 15.17 3.12
N MET A 121 -3.14 15.47 2.39
CA MET A 121 -3.35 14.96 1.04
C MET A 121 -3.49 16.08 0.04
N SER A 122 -2.94 15.86 -1.14
CA SER A 122 -3.24 16.65 -2.34
C SER A 122 -3.30 15.73 -3.56
N MET A 123 -3.89 16.21 -4.65
CA MET A 123 -4.06 15.43 -5.87
C MET A 123 -3.85 16.30 -7.09
N THR A 124 -3.13 15.78 -8.06
CA THR A 124 -3.11 16.28 -9.44
C THR A 124 -3.68 15.19 -10.36
N SER A 125 -4.07 15.60 -11.56
CA SER A 125 -4.63 14.65 -12.53
C SER A 125 -4.05 14.88 -13.91
N THR A 126 -3.74 13.79 -14.59
CA THR A 126 -3.46 13.78 -16.04
C THR A 126 -4.69 13.35 -16.83
N ALA A 127 -4.58 13.09 -18.11
CA ALA A 127 -5.67 12.52 -18.91
C ALA A 127 -6.09 11.13 -18.40
N SER A 128 -5.13 10.28 -18.03
CA SER A 128 -5.34 8.87 -17.67
C SER A 128 -5.32 8.58 -16.18
N ASP A 129 -4.68 9.42 -15.37
CA ASP A 129 -4.35 9.09 -14.00
C ASP A 129 -4.69 10.18 -12.99
N HIS A 130 -4.93 9.77 -11.75
CA HIS A 130 -4.86 10.60 -10.56
C HIS A 130 -3.52 10.35 -9.86
N ASN A 131 -2.78 11.42 -9.56
CA ASN A 131 -1.55 11.37 -8.77
C ASN A 131 -1.82 11.98 -7.41
N ILE A 132 -1.90 11.12 -6.39
CA ILE A 132 -2.21 11.53 -5.02
C ILE A 132 -0.89 11.59 -4.25
N HIS A 133 -0.67 12.73 -3.58
CA HIS A 133 0.48 13.00 -2.74
C HIS A 133 0.06 13.00 -1.27
N LEU A 134 0.73 12.22 -0.46
CA LEU A 134 0.52 12.09 0.98
C LEU A 134 1.78 12.53 1.70
N VAL A 135 1.64 13.46 2.66
CA VAL A 135 2.74 13.92 3.52
C VAL A 135 2.36 13.66 4.97
N ALA A 136 3.21 12.95 5.69
CA ALA A 136 2.98 12.62 7.09
C ALA A 136 2.86 13.89 7.95
N GLN A 137 1.81 13.97 8.77
CA GLN A 137 1.62 15.06 9.73
C GLN A 137 2.61 14.99 10.89
N ASN A 138 3.09 13.78 11.22
CA ASN A 138 4.07 13.53 12.26
C ASN A 138 5.35 12.95 11.64
N GLN A 139 6.48 13.62 11.87
CA GLN A 139 7.81 13.21 11.37
C GLN A 139 8.33 11.92 12.03
N GLY A 140 7.74 11.44 13.12
CA GLY A 140 8.02 10.14 13.74
C GLY A 140 7.51 8.93 12.96
N ARG A 141 6.61 9.10 11.95
CA ARG A 141 6.07 7.98 11.18
C ARG A 141 7.15 7.30 10.33
N THR A 142 7.04 5.99 10.16
CA THR A 142 7.92 5.19 9.29
C THR A 142 7.87 5.67 7.84
N ILE A 143 6.67 5.93 7.32
CA ILE A 143 6.46 6.49 5.98
C ILE A 143 6.26 8.00 6.13
N LYS A 144 7.18 8.77 5.57
CA LYS A 144 7.21 10.24 5.63
C LYS A 144 6.38 10.88 4.51
N GLU A 145 6.42 10.25 3.34
CA GLU A 145 5.85 10.80 2.12
C GLU A 145 5.51 9.67 1.14
N MET A 146 4.43 9.83 0.39
CA MET A 146 3.99 8.83 -0.56
C MET A 146 3.32 9.47 -1.78
N TYR A 147 3.57 8.93 -2.95
CA TYR A 147 2.84 9.23 -4.17
C TYR A 147 2.12 7.96 -4.62
N ILE A 148 0.83 8.07 -4.90
CA ILE A 148 0.01 6.97 -5.39
C ILE A 148 -0.59 7.37 -6.73
N THR A 149 -0.22 6.66 -7.79
CA THR A 149 -0.81 6.83 -9.12
C THR A 149 -1.95 5.86 -9.29
N VAL A 150 -3.15 6.38 -9.52
CA VAL A 150 -4.40 5.61 -9.70
C VAL A 150 -4.94 5.82 -11.10
N ASP A 151 -5.18 4.74 -11.82
CA ASP A 151 -5.79 4.77 -13.15
C ASP A 151 -7.25 5.23 -13.07
N LYS A 152 -7.63 6.24 -13.86
CA LYS A 152 -8.97 6.85 -13.83
C LYS A 152 -10.08 5.91 -14.28
N ARG A 153 -9.79 5.03 -15.22
CA ARG A 153 -10.77 4.12 -15.82
C ARG A 153 -11.09 2.95 -14.89
N THR A 154 -10.06 2.39 -14.27
CA THR A 154 -10.20 1.18 -13.43
C THR A 154 -10.30 1.49 -11.94
N ASN A 155 -9.90 2.69 -11.51
CA ASN A 155 -9.67 3.09 -10.11
C ASN A 155 -8.66 2.18 -9.38
N LEU A 156 -7.76 1.53 -10.11
CA LEU A 156 -6.70 0.69 -9.56
C LEU A 156 -5.40 1.48 -9.41
N PRO A 157 -4.66 1.32 -8.32
CA PRO A 157 -3.31 1.87 -8.21
C PRO A 157 -2.38 1.14 -9.18
N LYS A 158 -1.62 1.92 -9.95
CA LYS A 158 -0.59 1.44 -10.87
C LYS A 158 0.80 1.53 -10.25
N GLN A 159 1.03 2.54 -9.42
CA GLN A 159 2.31 2.78 -8.78
C GLN A 159 2.11 3.37 -7.39
N VAL A 160 2.94 2.93 -6.46
CA VAL A 160 3.14 3.53 -5.14
C VAL A 160 4.61 3.85 -4.98
N LYS A 161 4.94 5.13 -4.79
CA LYS A 161 6.29 5.58 -4.47
C LYS A 161 6.27 6.12 -3.05
N MET A 162 7.14 5.61 -2.18
CA MET A 162 7.15 5.97 -0.77
C MET A 162 8.54 6.32 -0.28
N ARG A 163 8.61 7.29 0.64
CA ARG A 163 9.82 7.71 1.33
C ARG A 163 9.79 7.23 2.77
N GLN A 164 10.76 6.43 3.11
CA GLN A 164 11.04 5.97 4.46
C GLN A 164 12.39 6.54 4.94
N GLN A 165 12.80 6.20 6.15
CA GLN A 165 14.09 6.66 6.70
C GLN A 165 15.27 6.30 5.77
N ASN A 166 15.20 5.17 5.10
CA ASN A 166 16.26 4.62 4.25
C ASN A 166 16.18 5.07 2.79
N GLY A 167 15.33 6.04 2.46
CA GLY A 167 15.17 6.59 1.11
C GLY A 167 13.86 6.22 0.44
N TRP A 168 13.85 6.35 -0.89
CA TRP A 168 12.68 6.08 -1.71
C TRP A 168 12.60 4.61 -2.15
N SER A 169 11.38 4.09 -2.17
CA SER A 169 11.03 2.82 -2.81
C SER A 169 9.86 3.04 -3.76
N THR A 170 9.88 2.34 -4.89
CA THR A 170 8.80 2.38 -5.88
C THR A 170 8.24 0.97 -6.06
N ILE A 171 6.94 0.83 -5.97
CA ILE A 171 6.19 -0.40 -6.23
C ILE A 171 5.32 -0.14 -7.46
N ASN A 172 5.53 -0.91 -8.52
CA ASN A 172 4.62 -0.92 -9.67
C ASN A 172 3.70 -2.13 -9.55
N ILE A 173 2.44 -1.95 -9.93
CA ILE A 173 1.38 -2.95 -9.82
C ILE A 173 0.80 -3.15 -11.21
N THR A 174 0.76 -4.41 -11.65
CA THR A 174 0.23 -4.80 -12.97
C THR A 174 -0.64 -6.05 -12.85
N ASN A 175 -1.38 -6.37 -13.91
CA ASN A 175 -2.16 -7.61 -14.02
C ASN A 175 -3.10 -7.88 -12.84
N PHE A 176 -3.70 -6.81 -12.27
CA PHE A 176 -4.70 -6.97 -11.22
C PHE A 176 -5.89 -7.78 -11.74
N LYS A 177 -6.27 -8.81 -10.99
CA LYS A 177 -7.44 -9.66 -11.26
C LYS A 177 -8.24 -9.83 -9.98
N ALA A 178 -9.53 -9.54 -10.05
CA ALA A 178 -10.48 -9.87 -9.01
C ALA A 178 -10.80 -11.36 -9.09
N VAL A 179 -10.20 -12.15 -8.21
CA VAL A 179 -10.32 -13.63 -8.19
C VAL A 179 -10.53 -14.07 -6.75
N ASP A 180 -11.53 -14.92 -6.55
CA ASP A 180 -11.85 -15.43 -5.22
C ASP A 180 -10.75 -16.35 -4.71
N GLN A 181 -10.28 -16.09 -3.50
CA GLN A 181 -9.17 -16.78 -2.85
C GLN A 181 -9.69 -17.67 -1.72
N ASN A 182 -9.18 -18.90 -1.67
CA ASN A 182 -9.36 -19.76 -0.51
C ASN A 182 -8.49 -19.26 0.65
N ASP A 183 -8.97 -19.37 1.88
CA ASP A 183 -8.22 -18.96 3.07
C ASP A 183 -6.93 -19.79 3.29
N ALA A 184 -6.90 -21.04 2.83
CA ALA A 184 -5.70 -21.89 2.83
C ALA A 184 -4.54 -21.29 2.00
N THR A 185 -4.84 -20.45 0.99
CA THR A 185 -3.82 -19.75 0.18
C THR A 185 -2.88 -18.90 1.03
N PHE A 186 -3.35 -18.42 2.19
CA PHE A 186 -2.65 -17.46 3.05
C PHE A 186 -1.95 -18.09 4.24
N ARG A 187 -1.84 -19.42 4.26
CA ARG A 187 -1.17 -20.18 5.29
C ARG A 187 -0.06 -21.03 4.71
N PHE A 188 1.03 -21.12 5.43
CA PHE A 188 2.07 -22.11 5.17
C PHE A 188 1.55 -23.51 5.46
N ASN A 189 1.85 -24.45 4.59
CA ASN A 189 1.58 -25.88 4.78
C ASN A 189 2.89 -26.64 4.66
N SER A 190 3.34 -27.27 5.74
CA SER A 190 4.62 -28.00 5.78
C SER A 190 4.67 -29.19 4.82
N LYS A 191 3.53 -29.75 4.44
CA LYS A 191 3.47 -30.86 3.46
C LYS A 191 3.93 -30.44 2.06
N ASP A 192 3.79 -29.15 1.72
CA ASP A 192 4.22 -28.62 0.43
C ASP A 192 5.73 -28.29 0.42
N PHE A 193 6.39 -28.34 1.60
CA PHE A 193 7.80 -28.00 1.81
C PHE A 193 8.45 -29.01 2.78
N PRO A 194 8.56 -30.29 2.39
CA PRO A 194 8.95 -31.38 3.30
C PRO A 194 10.40 -31.28 3.82
N HIS A 195 11.25 -30.51 3.15
CA HIS A 195 12.66 -30.32 3.52
C HIS A 195 12.89 -28.98 4.25
N ALA A 196 11.87 -28.15 4.39
CA ALA A 196 12.04 -26.84 4.99
C ALA A 196 12.20 -26.95 6.51
N GLU A 197 13.27 -26.35 7.02
CA GLU A 197 13.45 -26.13 8.46
C GLU A 197 12.52 -25.01 8.93
N VAL A 198 11.71 -25.29 9.97
CA VAL A 198 10.77 -24.31 10.53
C VAL A 198 11.36 -23.69 11.78
N ILE A 199 11.64 -22.38 11.73
CA ILE A 199 12.19 -21.59 12.82
C ILE A 199 11.08 -20.71 13.40
N ASP A 200 10.61 -21.04 14.61
CA ASP A 200 9.56 -20.27 15.30
C ASP A 200 10.17 -19.11 16.11
N LEU A 201 9.87 -17.89 15.67
CA LEU A 201 10.38 -16.64 16.26
C LEU A 201 9.31 -15.90 17.07
N ARG A 202 8.19 -16.51 17.39
CA ARG A 202 7.05 -15.91 18.11
C ARG A 202 7.31 -15.82 19.61
#